data_78f8e47f5c0a8bec06bf0c32e682f6be
#
_entry.id   78f8e47f5c0a8bec06bf0c32e682f6be
#
_cell.length_a   1.000
_cell.length_b   1.000
_cell.length_c   1.000
_cell.angle_alpha   90.00
_cell.angle_beta   90.00
_cell.angle_gamma   90.00
#
_symmetry.space_group_name_H-M   'P 1'
#
loop_
_entity.id
_entity.type
_entity.pdbx_description
1 polymer ?
#
loop_
_entity_poly.entity_id
_entity_poly.type
_entity_poly.pdbx_seq_one_letter_code
_entity_poly.pdbx_strand_id
1 'polypeptide(L)'
;MNKQTIIVTLFALVASFSAKGERLPEKRITESDKDSLAILIFKGDSCMSQYNTFEALNYYQKAYDIGKGMVAVETAEETKIPLDLLEQFDSLPPEKAEEIIQKIKDGAERSAAVPCSIARRLADCYYKRANYRQASDILKLVPEDSLSHESFRQLAFSYQKQGDNDSFIYWASQLNYRYPMDGEVVANLILAFTKNNQPQNGIICGLKYSLRDSTNIPVNRALADAWIMNGDFTAAGKLYNRLLEQGDSTFKTLYSAGLCYSKIKDLERAYTHLSAALTLSQMQHAGAAWRLGVVCIDTKRYEEGLAYLSLAKELLRPDTTVMKAITLSEGEGYYLTEHYQEAITAWKEHLAYNPTSIATYYNLANAYLYCSQDGRQAKEYYERFLALARKEEKPTEELSEMIEKADSLLRHTNWGKVKSQRNNNYNE
;
A
#
# COMPACT_ATOMS: atom_id res chain seq x y z
N MET A 1 -20.98 -5.00 -37.27
CA MET A 1 -19.95 -6.04 -37.02
C MET A 1 -19.91 -6.98 -38.21
N ASN A 2 -18.74 -7.37 -38.70
CA ASN A 2 -18.62 -8.19 -39.93
C ASN A 2 -19.04 -9.65 -39.60
N LYS A 3 -19.78 -10.33 -40.51
CA LYS A 3 -20.26 -11.72 -40.32
C LYS A 3 -19.16 -12.68 -39.84
N GLN A 4 -17.91 -12.52 -40.30
CA GLN A 4 -16.77 -13.33 -39.86
C GLN A 4 -16.43 -13.13 -38.37
N THR A 5 -16.55 -11.90 -37.85
CA THR A 5 -16.28 -11.61 -36.44
C THR A 5 -17.35 -12.24 -35.54
N ILE A 6 -18.60 -12.30 -35.99
CA ILE A 6 -19.70 -12.92 -35.26
C ILE A 6 -19.52 -14.44 -35.20
N ILE A 7 -19.13 -15.07 -36.30
CA ILE A 7 -18.88 -16.52 -36.36
C ILE A 7 -17.70 -16.92 -35.48
N VAL A 8 -16.60 -16.16 -35.49
CA VAL A 8 -15.43 -16.41 -34.63
C VAL A 8 -15.78 -16.25 -33.15
N THR A 9 -16.62 -15.25 -32.83
CA THR A 9 -17.07 -15.06 -31.44
C THR A 9 -18.01 -16.18 -30.98
N LEU A 10 -18.88 -16.68 -31.88
CA LEU A 10 -19.75 -17.84 -31.60
C LEU A 10 -18.94 -19.13 -31.44
N PHE A 11 -17.96 -19.39 -32.32
CA PHE A 11 -17.09 -20.56 -32.20
C PHE A 11 -16.22 -20.49 -30.94
N ALA A 12 -15.72 -19.32 -30.56
CA ALA A 12 -14.99 -19.12 -29.31
C ALA A 12 -15.89 -19.34 -28.08
N LEU A 13 -17.14 -18.91 -28.13
CA LEU A 13 -18.12 -19.15 -27.07
C LEU A 13 -18.50 -20.65 -26.97
N VAL A 14 -18.82 -21.29 -28.09
CA VAL A 14 -19.16 -22.72 -28.14
C VAL A 14 -17.94 -23.59 -27.78
N ALA A 15 -16.72 -23.23 -28.23
CA ALA A 15 -15.50 -23.94 -27.87
C ALA A 15 -15.12 -23.75 -26.40
N SER A 16 -15.39 -22.59 -25.81
CA SER A 16 -15.19 -22.38 -24.35
C SER A 16 -16.16 -23.20 -23.50
N PHE A 17 -17.36 -23.50 -24.01
CA PHE A 17 -18.30 -24.41 -23.37
C PHE A 17 -17.92 -25.88 -23.56
N SER A 18 -17.37 -26.24 -24.72
CA SER A 18 -16.93 -27.63 -25.02
C SER A 18 -15.59 -28.01 -24.38
N ALA A 19 -14.69 -27.05 -24.16
CA ALA A 19 -13.38 -27.28 -23.55
C ALA A 19 -13.41 -27.40 -22.02
N LYS A 20 -14.49 -27.04 -21.34
CA LYS A 20 -14.74 -27.35 -19.92
C LYS A 20 -15.56 -28.64 -19.80
N GLY A 21 -15.12 -29.70 -20.49
CA GLY A 21 -15.78 -31.02 -20.52
C GLY A 21 -15.62 -31.83 -19.23
N GLU A 22 -15.85 -31.26 -18.07
CA GLU A 22 -16.33 -32.02 -16.92
C GLU A 22 -17.87 -32.05 -17.04
N ARG A 23 -18.39 -33.21 -17.49
CA ARG A 23 -19.82 -33.53 -17.31
C ARG A 23 -20.12 -33.45 -15.82
N LEU A 24 -20.67 -32.32 -15.39
CA LEU A 24 -21.34 -32.26 -14.09
C LEU A 24 -22.37 -33.36 -14.07
N PRO A 25 -22.45 -34.19 -13.03
CA PRO A 25 -23.43 -35.27 -12.97
C PRO A 25 -24.83 -34.65 -13.10
N GLU A 26 -25.60 -35.19 -14.04
CA GLU A 26 -27.03 -34.87 -14.20
C GLU A 26 -27.80 -35.29 -12.94
N LYS A 27 -27.69 -34.52 -11.89
CA LYS A 27 -28.46 -34.73 -10.67
C LYS A 27 -29.72 -33.88 -10.77
N ARG A 28 -30.82 -34.52 -11.10
CA ARG A 28 -32.16 -33.90 -10.97
C ARG A 28 -32.31 -33.41 -9.53
N ILE A 29 -32.57 -32.13 -9.37
CA ILE A 29 -32.78 -31.49 -8.08
C ILE A 29 -34.12 -32.02 -7.53
N THR A 30 -34.05 -32.65 -6.38
CA THR A 30 -35.21 -33.13 -5.65
C THR A 30 -35.73 -32.04 -4.71
N GLU A 31 -37.01 -32.14 -4.30
CA GLU A 31 -37.54 -31.27 -3.22
C GLU A 31 -36.66 -31.35 -1.97
N SER A 32 -36.09 -32.52 -1.70
CA SER A 32 -35.10 -32.72 -0.60
C SER A 32 -33.87 -31.86 -0.71
N ASP A 33 -33.41 -31.50 -1.92
CA ASP A 33 -32.23 -30.60 -2.10
C ASP A 33 -32.61 -29.15 -1.77
N LYS A 34 -33.87 -28.73 -2.09
CA LYS A 34 -34.38 -27.40 -1.74
C LYS A 34 -34.54 -27.23 -0.24
N ASP A 35 -35.06 -28.26 0.44
CA ASP A 35 -35.17 -28.29 1.91
C ASP A 35 -33.78 -28.26 2.57
N SER A 36 -32.84 -29.03 2.02
CA SER A 36 -31.45 -29.04 2.49
C SER A 36 -30.78 -27.67 2.35
N LEU A 37 -31.06 -26.98 1.25
CA LEU A 37 -30.52 -25.63 1.00
C LEU A 37 -31.08 -24.62 2.02
N ALA A 38 -32.37 -24.63 2.27
CA ALA A 38 -33.03 -23.76 3.25
C ALA A 38 -32.47 -23.99 4.67
N ILE A 39 -32.25 -25.24 5.06
CA ILE A 39 -31.66 -25.62 6.35
C ILE A 39 -30.22 -25.14 6.47
N LEU A 40 -29.41 -25.28 5.41
CA LEU A 40 -28.00 -24.83 5.41
C LEU A 40 -27.89 -23.30 5.54
N ILE A 41 -28.75 -22.56 4.81
CA ILE A 41 -28.82 -21.11 4.91
C ILE A 41 -29.21 -20.69 6.32
N PHE A 42 -30.26 -21.30 6.89
CA PHE A 42 -30.70 -20.99 8.24
C PHE A 42 -29.63 -21.25 9.28
N LYS A 43 -28.92 -22.37 9.21
CA LYS A 43 -27.80 -22.68 10.10
C LYS A 43 -26.65 -21.67 9.93
N GLY A 44 -26.33 -21.29 8.70
CA GLY A 44 -25.35 -20.26 8.41
C GLY A 44 -25.72 -18.90 9.01
N ASP A 45 -26.97 -18.47 8.82
CA ASP A 45 -27.49 -17.20 9.35
C ASP A 45 -27.50 -17.22 10.90
N SER A 46 -27.84 -18.36 11.53
CA SER A 46 -27.74 -18.53 12.97
C SER A 46 -26.31 -18.42 13.49
N CYS A 47 -25.35 -19.05 12.82
CA CYS A 47 -23.93 -18.93 13.20
C CYS A 47 -23.43 -17.50 13.01
N MET A 48 -23.83 -16.80 11.93
CA MET A 48 -23.45 -15.40 11.68
C MET A 48 -24.00 -14.47 12.77
N SER A 49 -25.23 -14.68 13.25
CA SER A 49 -25.82 -13.89 14.33
C SER A 49 -25.06 -14.03 15.67
N GLN A 50 -24.37 -15.16 15.86
CA GLN A 50 -23.52 -15.46 17.01
C GLN A 50 -22.04 -15.12 16.77
N TYR A 51 -21.71 -14.41 15.68
CA TYR A 51 -20.33 -14.11 15.24
C TYR A 51 -19.45 -15.34 14.98
N ASN A 52 -20.04 -16.54 14.86
CA ASN A 52 -19.31 -17.77 14.52
C ASN A 52 -19.14 -17.88 12.99
N THR A 53 -18.28 -17.03 12.45
CA THR A 53 -18.01 -16.96 11.00
C THR A 53 -17.33 -18.22 10.45
N PHE A 54 -16.70 -19.03 11.30
CA PHE A 54 -16.05 -20.27 10.86
C PHE A 54 -17.08 -21.34 10.46
N GLU A 55 -18.05 -21.61 11.32
CA GLU A 55 -19.11 -22.55 10.99
C GLU A 55 -20.06 -22.01 9.94
N ALA A 56 -20.39 -20.73 9.99
CA ALA A 56 -21.21 -20.06 8.98
C ALA A 56 -20.61 -20.26 7.57
N LEU A 57 -19.31 -20.10 7.41
CA LEU A 57 -18.62 -20.33 6.13
C LEU A 57 -18.86 -21.74 5.61
N ASN A 58 -18.78 -22.75 6.48
CA ASN A 58 -18.99 -24.15 6.11
C ASN A 58 -20.42 -24.41 5.59
N TYR A 59 -21.41 -23.83 6.28
CA TYR A 59 -22.80 -23.95 5.86
C TYR A 59 -23.08 -23.21 4.56
N TYR A 60 -22.61 -21.97 4.41
CA TYR A 60 -22.80 -21.20 3.19
C TYR A 60 -22.03 -21.77 2.00
N GLN A 61 -20.83 -22.35 2.20
CA GLN A 61 -20.11 -23.01 1.13
C GLN A 61 -20.87 -24.24 0.62
N LYS A 62 -21.40 -25.07 1.50
CA LYS A 62 -22.24 -26.21 1.12
C LYS A 62 -23.50 -25.75 0.39
N ALA A 63 -24.14 -24.68 0.89
CA ALA A 63 -25.32 -24.12 0.24
C ALA A 63 -24.99 -23.58 -1.16
N TYR A 64 -23.83 -22.92 -1.31
CA TYR A 64 -23.36 -22.40 -2.59
C TYR A 64 -23.08 -23.52 -3.60
N ASP A 65 -22.44 -24.61 -3.17
CA ASP A 65 -22.12 -25.75 -4.03
C ASP A 65 -23.37 -26.47 -4.53
N ILE A 66 -24.40 -26.60 -3.67
CA ILE A 66 -25.72 -27.13 -4.05
C ILE A 66 -26.40 -26.15 -5.01
N GLY A 67 -26.46 -24.86 -4.69
CA GLY A 67 -27.12 -23.83 -5.49
C GLY A 67 -26.50 -23.65 -6.88
N LYS A 68 -25.17 -23.77 -7.00
CA LYS A 68 -24.47 -23.76 -8.28
C LYS A 68 -24.87 -24.93 -9.18
N GLY A 69 -25.07 -26.10 -8.62
CA GLY A 69 -25.60 -27.26 -9.35
C GLY A 69 -27.06 -27.07 -9.83
N MET A 70 -27.89 -26.39 -9.03
CA MET A 70 -29.30 -26.10 -9.37
C MET A 70 -29.42 -25.21 -10.60
N VAL A 71 -28.69 -24.13 -10.65
CA VAL A 71 -28.76 -23.17 -11.77
C VAL A 71 -28.22 -23.76 -13.05
N ALA A 72 -27.20 -24.60 -12.99
CA ALA A 72 -26.64 -25.27 -14.17
C ALA A 72 -27.66 -26.22 -14.85
N VAL A 73 -28.58 -26.85 -14.08
CA VAL A 73 -29.59 -27.75 -14.61
C VAL A 73 -30.74 -26.95 -15.24
N GLU A 74 -31.25 -25.90 -14.60
CA GLU A 74 -32.31 -25.07 -15.14
C GLU A 74 -31.92 -24.41 -16.47
N THR A 75 -30.68 -23.94 -16.58
CA THR A 75 -30.19 -23.30 -17.82
C THR A 75 -29.87 -24.30 -18.94
N ALA A 76 -29.46 -25.51 -18.62
CA ALA A 76 -29.22 -26.55 -19.64
C ALA A 76 -30.50 -27.03 -20.34
N GLU A 77 -31.63 -26.95 -19.68
CA GLU A 77 -32.93 -27.27 -20.31
C GLU A 77 -33.50 -26.10 -21.16
N GLU A 78 -33.28 -24.84 -20.73
CA GLU A 78 -33.78 -23.66 -21.45
C GLU A 78 -32.88 -23.25 -22.66
N THR A 79 -31.61 -23.64 -22.68
CA THR A 79 -30.62 -23.25 -23.71
C THR A 79 -30.38 -24.34 -24.77
N LYS A 80 -31.17 -25.39 -24.84
CA LYS A 80 -31.07 -26.36 -25.93
C LYS A 80 -31.46 -25.68 -27.27
N ILE A 81 -30.45 -25.08 -27.89
CA ILE A 81 -30.58 -24.65 -29.27
C ILE A 81 -30.52 -25.92 -30.13
N PRO A 82 -31.54 -26.19 -30.94
CA PRO A 82 -31.53 -27.36 -31.83
C PRO A 82 -30.31 -27.31 -32.74
N LEU A 83 -29.58 -28.42 -32.86
CA LEU A 83 -28.35 -28.50 -33.70
C LEU A 83 -28.61 -28.13 -35.15
N ASP A 84 -29.81 -28.43 -35.66
CA ASP A 84 -30.30 -28.07 -37.01
C ASP A 84 -30.36 -26.53 -37.21
N LEU A 85 -30.64 -25.77 -36.15
CA LEU A 85 -30.68 -24.31 -36.17
C LEU A 85 -29.28 -23.72 -36.19
N LEU A 86 -28.30 -24.40 -35.58
CA LEU A 86 -26.87 -24.01 -35.63
C LEU A 86 -26.26 -24.30 -37.00
N GLU A 87 -26.61 -25.39 -37.66
CA GLU A 87 -26.16 -25.73 -39.01
C GLU A 87 -26.74 -24.77 -40.09
N GLN A 88 -27.91 -24.18 -39.85
CA GLN A 88 -28.55 -23.21 -40.73
C GLN A 88 -28.26 -21.76 -40.40
N PHE A 89 -27.39 -21.49 -39.41
CA PHE A 89 -27.17 -20.14 -38.88
C PHE A 89 -26.72 -19.13 -39.94
N ASP A 90 -25.90 -19.59 -40.91
CA ASP A 90 -25.41 -18.75 -42.00
C ASP A 90 -26.50 -18.34 -43.00
N SER A 91 -27.61 -19.06 -43.04
CA SER A 91 -28.75 -18.80 -43.95
C SER A 91 -29.91 -18.04 -43.26
N LEU A 92 -29.80 -17.75 -41.95
CA LEU A 92 -30.82 -17.03 -41.21
C LEU A 92 -30.86 -15.53 -41.54
N PRO A 93 -32.05 -14.90 -41.53
CA PRO A 93 -32.15 -13.44 -41.57
C PRO A 93 -31.41 -12.80 -40.39
N PRO A 94 -30.80 -11.61 -40.56
CA PRO A 94 -30.01 -10.95 -39.53
C PRO A 94 -30.74 -10.79 -38.18
N GLU A 95 -32.03 -10.47 -38.21
CA GLU A 95 -32.86 -10.29 -37.00
C GLU A 95 -33.02 -11.58 -36.19
N LYS A 96 -33.20 -12.73 -36.88
CA LYS A 96 -33.28 -14.04 -36.19
C LYS A 96 -31.91 -14.50 -35.66
N ALA A 97 -30.83 -14.18 -36.38
CA ALA A 97 -29.47 -14.47 -35.90
C ALA A 97 -29.12 -13.66 -34.64
N GLU A 98 -29.52 -12.38 -34.59
CA GLU A 98 -29.37 -11.55 -33.39
C GLU A 98 -30.22 -12.04 -32.22
N GLU A 99 -31.44 -12.48 -32.44
CA GLU A 99 -32.32 -13.07 -31.41
C GLU A 99 -31.71 -14.35 -30.81
N ILE A 100 -31.13 -15.22 -31.63
CA ILE A 100 -30.42 -16.43 -31.16
C ILE A 100 -29.17 -16.08 -30.39
N ILE A 101 -28.37 -15.11 -30.87
CA ILE A 101 -27.19 -14.64 -30.15
C ILE A 101 -27.57 -14.05 -28.79
N GLN A 102 -28.67 -13.30 -28.73
CA GLN A 102 -29.12 -12.73 -27.47
C GLN A 102 -29.62 -13.82 -26.51
N LYS A 103 -30.35 -14.81 -26.99
CA LYS A 103 -30.76 -15.98 -26.19
C LYS A 103 -29.57 -16.80 -25.68
N ILE A 104 -28.50 -16.95 -26.49
CA ILE A 104 -27.24 -17.60 -26.05
C ILE A 104 -26.53 -16.77 -24.96
N LYS A 105 -26.47 -15.45 -25.14
CA LYS A 105 -25.87 -14.56 -24.12
C LYS A 105 -26.68 -14.58 -22.84
N ASP A 106 -28.01 -14.47 -22.92
CA ASP A 106 -28.91 -14.51 -21.76
C ASP A 106 -28.83 -15.86 -21.05
N GLY A 107 -28.74 -16.95 -21.79
CA GLY A 107 -28.55 -18.29 -21.25
C GLY A 107 -27.17 -18.48 -20.61
N ALA A 108 -26.09 -17.91 -21.19
CA ALA A 108 -24.75 -17.94 -20.64
C ALA A 108 -24.63 -17.10 -19.36
N GLU A 109 -25.29 -15.94 -19.33
CA GLU A 109 -25.40 -15.11 -18.13
C GLU A 109 -26.22 -15.79 -17.02
N ARG A 110 -27.34 -16.46 -17.36
CA ARG A 110 -28.14 -17.25 -16.40
C ARG A 110 -27.39 -18.48 -15.90
N SER A 111 -26.61 -19.14 -16.76
CA SER A 111 -25.78 -20.30 -16.38
C SER A 111 -24.70 -19.98 -15.34
N ALA A 112 -24.27 -18.71 -15.29
CA ALA A 112 -23.36 -18.21 -14.27
C ALA A 112 -24.09 -17.76 -13.00
N ALA A 113 -25.42 -17.67 -13.00
CA ALA A 113 -26.22 -17.11 -11.92
C ALA A 113 -26.37 -18.12 -10.77
N VAL A 114 -25.41 -18.09 -9.88
CA VAL A 114 -25.59 -18.61 -8.52
C VAL A 114 -26.78 -17.88 -7.88
N PRO A 115 -27.62 -18.57 -7.04
CA PRO A 115 -28.64 -17.86 -6.29
C PRO A 115 -28.03 -16.66 -5.56
N CYS A 116 -28.35 -15.45 -6.00
CA CYS A 116 -27.70 -14.20 -5.57
C CYS A 116 -27.72 -14.03 -4.05
N SER A 117 -28.75 -14.58 -3.40
CA SER A 117 -28.89 -14.56 -1.94
C SER A 117 -27.80 -15.38 -1.22
N ILE A 118 -27.40 -16.50 -1.79
CA ILE A 118 -26.38 -17.39 -1.22
C ILE A 118 -24.99 -16.81 -1.48
N ALA A 119 -24.75 -16.35 -2.71
CA ALA A 119 -23.50 -15.71 -3.08
C ALA A 119 -23.21 -14.50 -2.18
N ARG A 120 -24.22 -13.65 -1.92
CA ARG A 120 -24.05 -12.49 -1.02
C ARG A 120 -23.73 -12.90 0.42
N ARG A 121 -24.38 -13.93 0.98
CA ARG A 121 -24.09 -14.44 2.33
C ARG A 121 -22.70 -15.04 2.45
N LEU A 122 -22.33 -15.83 1.45
CA LEU A 122 -20.98 -16.43 1.41
C LEU A 122 -19.91 -15.34 1.30
N ALA A 123 -20.11 -14.34 0.45
CA ALA A 123 -19.20 -13.22 0.30
C ALA A 123 -19.11 -12.37 1.57
N ASP A 124 -20.22 -12.08 2.26
CA ASP A 124 -20.25 -11.39 3.55
C ASP A 124 -19.43 -12.16 4.60
N CYS A 125 -19.56 -13.48 4.64
CA CYS A 125 -18.79 -14.32 5.53
C CYS A 125 -17.29 -14.26 5.20
N TYR A 126 -16.88 -14.34 3.93
CA TYR A 126 -15.49 -14.16 3.52
C TYR A 126 -14.95 -12.78 3.86
N TYR A 127 -15.75 -11.72 3.62
CA TYR A 127 -15.37 -10.34 3.91
C TYR A 127 -15.09 -10.13 5.42
N LYS A 128 -16.00 -10.61 6.29
CA LYS A 128 -15.84 -10.55 7.76
C LYS A 128 -14.63 -11.34 8.28
N ARG A 129 -14.20 -12.36 7.53
CA ARG A 129 -12.98 -13.14 7.81
C ARG A 129 -11.72 -12.54 7.17
N ALA A 130 -11.79 -11.34 6.62
CA ALA A 130 -10.72 -10.67 5.87
C ALA A 130 -10.22 -11.44 4.63
N ASN A 131 -10.99 -12.40 4.11
CA ASN A 131 -10.71 -13.11 2.88
C ASN A 131 -11.25 -12.30 1.68
N TYR A 132 -10.70 -11.11 1.49
CA TYR A 132 -11.20 -10.12 0.54
C TYR A 132 -11.19 -10.59 -0.91
N ARG A 133 -10.22 -11.42 -1.29
CA ARG A 133 -10.14 -11.99 -2.64
C ARG A 133 -11.34 -12.90 -2.93
N GLN A 134 -11.62 -13.85 -2.05
CA GLN A 134 -12.76 -14.75 -2.20
C GLN A 134 -14.07 -13.98 -2.16
N ALA A 135 -14.19 -12.96 -1.29
CA ALA A 135 -15.38 -12.12 -1.24
C ALA A 135 -15.63 -11.41 -2.57
N SER A 136 -14.59 -10.77 -3.16
CA SER A 136 -14.72 -10.09 -4.44
C SER A 136 -15.00 -11.06 -5.60
N ASP A 137 -14.36 -12.23 -5.62
CA ASP A 137 -14.54 -13.22 -6.67
C ASP A 137 -15.99 -13.76 -6.70
N ILE A 138 -16.57 -13.98 -5.52
CA ILE A 138 -17.98 -14.41 -5.40
C ILE A 138 -18.95 -13.29 -5.79
N LEU A 139 -18.71 -12.05 -5.32
CA LEU A 139 -19.61 -10.93 -5.62
C LEU A 139 -19.64 -10.54 -7.09
N LYS A 140 -18.54 -10.73 -7.83
CA LYS A 140 -18.50 -10.53 -9.29
C LYS A 140 -19.42 -11.46 -10.07
N LEU A 141 -19.76 -12.61 -9.51
CA LEU A 141 -20.69 -13.56 -10.14
C LEU A 141 -22.13 -13.13 -9.96
N VAL A 142 -22.42 -12.17 -9.08
CA VAL A 142 -23.75 -11.63 -8.86
C VAL A 142 -23.99 -10.51 -9.87
N PRO A 143 -25.11 -10.53 -10.64
CA PRO A 143 -25.45 -9.42 -11.52
C PRO A 143 -25.49 -8.10 -10.77
N GLU A 144 -24.97 -7.04 -11.38
CA GLU A 144 -24.83 -5.72 -10.71
C GLU A 144 -26.18 -5.19 -10.18
N ASP A 145 -27.28 -5.44 -10.91
CA ASP A 145 -28.63 -5.02 -10.51
C ASP A 145 -29.18 -5.81 -9.32
N SER A 146 -28.57 -6.96 -9.03
CA SER A 146 -28.91 -7.81 -7.88
C SER A 146 -28.00 -7.56 -6.67
N LEU A 147 -26.96 -6.72 -6.80
CA LEU A 147 -26.13 -6.35 -5.68
C LEU A 147 -26.88 -5.36 -4.77
N SER A 148 -26.93 -5.67 -3.48
CA SER A 148 -27.40 -4.72 -2.46
C SER A 148 -26.35 -3.63 -2.22
N HIS A 149 -26.75 -2.51 -1.60
CA HIS A 149 -25.81 -1.46 -1.18
C HIS A 149 -24.61 -2.04 -0.42
N GLU A 150 -24.88 -2.90 0.58
CA GLU A 150 -23.82 -3.52 1.38
C GLU A 150 -22.91 -4.44 0.55
N SER A 151 -23.47 -5.22 -0.37
CA SER A 151 -22.67 -6.09 -1.25
C SER A 151 -21.78 -5.28 -2.21
N PHE A 152 -22.27 -4.14 -2.71
CA PHE A 152 -21.46 -3.21 -3.48
C PHE A 152 -20.31 -2.62 -2.66
N ARG A 153 -20.61 -2.23 -1.40
CA ARG A 153 -19.56 -1.75 -0.48
C ARG A 153 -18.50 -2.81 -0.25
N GLN A 154 -18.92 -4.03 0.06
CA GLN A 154 -17.99 -5.15 0.29
C GLN A 154 -17.15 -5.45 -0.94
N LEU A 155 -17.72 -5.39 -2.15
CA LEU A 155 -16.99 -5.59 -3.39
C LEU A 155 -15.94 -4.49 -3.59
N ALA A 156 -16.33 -3.23 -3.51
CA ALA A 156 -15.41 -2.11 -3.65
C ALA A 156 -14.29 -2.15 -2.58
N PHE A 157 -14.66 -2.25 -1.30
CA PHE A 157 -13.67 -2.26 -0.22
C PHE A 157 -12.80 -3.53 -0.20
N SER A 158 -13.29 -4.66 -0.72
CA SER A 158 -12.44 -5.84 -0.92
C SER A 158 -11.27 -5.55 -1.84
N TYR A 159 -11.47 -4.83 -2.95
CA TYR A 159 -10.37 -4.40 -3.82
C TYR A 159 -9.43 -3.40 -3.15
N GLN A 160 -9.98 -2.46 -2.39
CA GLN A 160 -9.16 -1.52 -1.61
C GLN A 160 -8.23 -2.26 -0.63
N LYS A 161 -8.76 -3.28 0.08
CA LYS A 161 -7.99 -4.10 1.03
C LYS A 161 -6.95 -5.00 0.35
N GLN A 162 -7.17 -5.38 -0.90
CA GLN A 162 -6.21 -6.09 -1.75
C GLN A 162 -5.14 -5.18 -2.34
N GLY A 163 -5.29 -3.85 -2.22
CA GLY A 163 -4.39 -2.86 -2.84
C GLY A 163 -4.64 -2.63 -4.33
N ASP A 164 -5.70 -3.21 -4.90
CA ASP A 164 -6.12 -2.99 -6.29
C ASP A 164 -6.94 -1.69 -6.37
N ASN A 165 -6.21 -0.60 -6.60
CA ASN A 165 -6.80 0.74 -6.58
C ASN A 165 -7.69 1.00 -7.81
N ASP A 166 -7.36 0.42 -8.96
CA ASP A 166 -8.14 0.63 -10.20
C ASP A 166 -9.49 -0.06 -10.12
N SER A 167 -9.52 -1.32 -9.68
CA SER A 167 -10.79 -2.04 -9.43
C SER A 167 -11.61 -1.37 -8.32
N PHE A 168 -10.96 -0.87 -7.27
CA PHE A 168 -11.65 -0.08 -6.24
C PHE A 168 -12.33 1.16 -6.83
N ILE A 169 -11.61 1.96 -7.62
CA ILE A 169 -12.17 3.16 -8.26
C ILE A 169 -13.36 2.80 -9.15
N TYR A 170 -13.25 1.74 -9.94
CA TYR A 170 -14.35 1.28 -10.79
C TYR A 170 -15.61 0.97 -9.96
N TRP A 171 -15.50 0.05 -9.00
CA TRP A 171 -16.65 -0.41 -8.21
C TRP A 171 -17.19 0.66 -7.25
N ALA A 172 -16.30 1.47 -6.64
CA ALA A 172 -16.72 2.60 -5.81
C ALA A 172 -17.41 3.70 -6.63
N SER A 173 -17.03 3.91 -7.90
CA SER A 173 -17.72 4.85 -8.79
C SER A 173 -19.13 4.35 -9.16
N GLN A 174 -19.30 3.06 -9.44
CA GLN A 174 -20.61 2.46 -9.67
C GLN A 174 -21.50 2.56 -8.42
N LEU A 175 -20.91 2.29 -7.26
CA LEU A 175 -21.61 2.41 -5.97
C LEU A 175 -22.04 3.88 -5.71
N ASN A 176 -21.14 4.85 -5.92
CA ASN A 176 -21.45 6.28 -5.76
C ASN A 176 -22.50 6.78 -6.74
N TYR A 177 -22.54 6.24 -7.95
CA TYR A 177 -23.59 6.57 -8.91
C TYR A 177 -24.99 6.15 -8.40
N ARG A 178 -25.10 4.95 -7.81
CA ARG A 178 -26.35 4.39 -7.26
C ARG A 178 -26.70 4.95 -5.88
N TYR A 179 -25.70 5.15 -5.04
CA TYR A 179 -25.83 5.58 -3.64
C TYR A 179 -24.95 6.81 -3.34
N PRO A 180 -25.29 7.98 -3.89
CA PRO A 180 -24.43 9.17 -3.87
C PRO A 180 -24.26 9.79 -2.48
N MET A 181 -25.00 9.33 -1.46
CA MET A 181 -24.93 9.82 -0.10
C MET A 181 -24.10 8.92 0.84
N ASP A 182 -23.39 7.92 0.30
CA ASP A 182 -22.46 7.13 1.08
C ASP A 182 -21.13 7.89 1.27
N GLY A 183 -21.06 8.69 2.33
CA GLY A 183 -19.92 9.56 2.61
C GLY A 183 -18.60 8.83 2.79
N GLU A 184 -18.61 7.59 3.33
CA GLU A 184 -17.40 6.79 3.47
C GLU A 184 -16.85 6.36 2.12
N VAL A 185 -17.72 5.90 1.23
CA VAL A 185 -17.35 5.52 -0.14
C VAL A 185 -16.81 6.74 -0.89
N VAL A 186 -17.51 7.88 -0.81
CA VAL A 186 -17.09 9.12 -1.48
C VAL A 186 -15.73 9.57 -0.97
N ALA A 187 -15.49 9.60 0.34
CA ALA A 187 -14.20 9.99 0.91
C ALA A 187 -13.06 9.08 0.43
N ASN A 188 -13.26 7.76 0.46
CA ASN A 188 -12.27 6.79 -0.03
C ASN A 188 -12.05 6.88 -1.55
N LEU A 189 -13.10 7.16 -2.33
CA LEU A 189 -13.01 7.34 -3.78
C LEU A 189 -12.20 8.59 -4.13
N ILE A 190 -12.40 9.70 -3.43
CA ILE A 190 -11.59 10.92 -3.58
C ILE A 190 -10.10 10.62 -3.31
N LEU A 191 -9.82 9.91 -2.21
CA LEU A 191 -8.45 9.53 -1.85
C LEU A 191 -7.82 8.60 -2.89
N ALA A 192 -8.61 7.68 -3.46
CA ALA A 192 -8.14 6.77 -4.49
C ALA A 192 -7.80 7.50 -5.79
N PHE A 193 -8.65 8.42 -6.25
CA PHE A 193 -8.34 9.29 -7.39
C PHE A 193 -7.08 10.13 -7.15
N THR A 194 -6.94 10.67 -5.95
CA THR A 194 -5.77 11.47 -5.57
C THR A 194 -4.48 10.64 -5.62
N LYS A 195 -4.53 9.40 -5.11
CA LYS A 195 -3.41 8.44 -5.21
C LYS A 195 -3.04 8.09 -6.65
N ASN A 196 -4.03 7.98 -7.54
CA ASN A 196 -3.83 7.71 -8.96
C ASN A 196 -3.44 8.95 -9.77
N ASN A 197 -3.03 10.02 -9.10
CA ASN A 197 -2.66 11.30 -9.74
C ASN A 197 -3.80 11.92 -10.59
N GLN A 198 -5.04 11.70 -10.17
CA GLN A 198 -6.27 12.21 -10.78
C GLN A 198 -7.08 13.08 -9.80
N PRO A 199 -6.48 14.10 -9.16
CA PRO A 199 -7.16 14.88 -8.11
C PRO A 199 -8.42 15.57 -8.61
N GLN A 200 -8.49 15.94 -9.91
CA GLN A 200 -9.65 16.59 -10.52
C GLN A 200 -10.90 15.72 -10.43
N ASN A 201 -10.78 14.40 -10.68
CA ASN A 201 -11.89 13.47 -10.57
C ASN A 201 -12.38 13.36 -9.11
N GLY A 202 -11.44 13.33 -8.17
CA GLY A 202 -11.74 13.36 -6.74
C GLY A 202 -12.46 14.64 -6.33
N ILE A 203 -12.01 15.79 -6.82
CA ILE A 203 -12.63 17.10 -6.56
C ILE A 203 -14.07 17.12 -7.09
N ILE A 204 -14.31 16.68 -8.33
CA ILE A 204 -15.66 16.63 -8.90
C ILE A 204 -16.58 15.74 -8.03
N CYS A 205 -16.08 14.58 -7.60
CA CYS A 205 -16.83 13.66 -6.75
C CYS A 205 -17.19 14.32 -5.40
N GLY A 206 -16.22 14.93 -4.74
CA GLY A 206 -16.42 15.63 -3.46
C GLY A 206 -17.34 16.83 -3.55
N LEU A 207 -17.22 17.65 -4.59
CA LEU A 207 -18.11 18.77 -4.82
C LEU A 207 -19.56 18.35 -5.05
N LYS A 208 -19.80 17.29 -5.84
CA LYS A 208 -21.15 16.72 -6.03
C LYS A 208 -21.78 16.25 -4.71
N TYR A 209 -20.99 15.63 -3.85
CA TYR A 209 -21.44 15.23 -2.52
C TYR A 209 -21.76 16.46 -1.65
N SER A 210 -20.86 17.45 -1.62
CA SER A 210 -20.99 18.65 -0.79
C SER A 210 -22.19 19.52 -1.15
N LEU A 211 -22.74 19.40 -2.37
CA LEU A 211 -24.02 20.08 -2.74
C LEU A 211 -25.21 19.53 -1.95
N ARG A 212 -25.12 18.31 -1.40
CA ARG A 212 -26.20 17.66 -0.64
C ARG A 212 -25.90 17.63 0.85
N ASP A 213 -24.64 17.34 1.19
CA ASP A 213 -24.14 17.33 2.57
C ASP A 213 -22.75 17.98 2.62
N SER A 214 -22.70 19.20 3.09
CA SER A 214 -21.46 19.97 3.26
C SER A 214 -20.81 19.79 4.63
N THR A 215 -21.39 18.95 5.50
CA THR A 215 -20.95 18.80 6.90
C THR A 215 -20.13 17.54 7.15
N ASN A 216 -20.09 16.62 6.19
CA ASN A 216 -19.39 15.35 6.34
C ASN A 216 -17.87 15.53 6.44
N ILE A 217 -17.33 15.36 7.66
CA ILE A 217 -15.92 15.59 7.97
C ILE A 217 -14.97 14.71 7.11
N PRO A 218 -15.15 13.39 7.00
CA PRO A 218 -14.34 12.54 6.13
C PRO A 218 -14.28 13.01 4.67
N VAL A 219 -15.43 13.35 4.08
CA VAL A 219 -15.50 13.83 2.69
C VAL A 219 -14.79 15.16 2.53
N ASN A 220 -15.07 16.12 3.43
CA ASN A 220 -14.45 17.45 3.40
C ASN A 220 -12.93 17.36 3.54
N ARG A 221 -12.43 16.46 4.40
CA ARG A 221 -10.98 16.24 4.56
C ARG A 221 -10.36 15.66 3.30
N ALA A 222 -10.98 14.62 2.71
CA ALA A 222 -10.51 14.03 1.46
C ALA A 222 -10.53 15.03 0.30
N LEU A 223 -11.59 15.87 0.22
CA LEU A 223 -11.71 16.91 -0.78
C LEU A 223 -10.64 18.01 -0.60
N ALA A 224 -10.35 18.40 0.64
CA ALA A 224 -9.28 19.37 0.92
C ALA A 224 -7.89 18.81 0.53
N ASP A 225 -7.61 17.52 0.83
CA ASP A 225 -6.41 16.85 0.39
C ASP A 225 -6.29 16.82 -1.15
N ALA A 226 -7.41 16.56 -1.86
CA ALA A 226 -7.45 16.57 -3.32
C ALA A 226 -7.17 17.98 -3.90
N TRP A 227 -7.67 19.05 -3.27
CA TRP A 227 -7.35 20.42 -3.66
C TRP A 227 -5.85 20.75 -3.46
N ILE A 228 -5.22 20.26 -2.38
CA ILE A 228 -3.77 20.40 -2.19
C ILE A 228 -3.01 19.73 -3.35
N MET A 229 -3.37 18.51 -3.70
CA MET A 229 -2.73 17.78 -4.80
C MET A 229 -2.97 18.44 -6.17
N ASN A 230 -4.09 19.14 -6.32
CA ASN A 230 -4.39 19.93 -7.52
C ASN A 230 -3.67 21.30 -7.53
N GLY A 231 -3.01 21.68 -6.42
CA GLY A 231 -2.29 22.94 -6.28
C GLY A 231 -3.16 24.15 -5.86
N ASP A 232 -4.47 23.95 -5.63
CA ASP A 232 -5.35 25.03 -5.14
C ASP A 232 -5.37 25.06 -3.60
N PHE A 233 -4.32 25.68 -3.05
CA PHE A 233 -4.19 25.86 -1.61
C PHE A 233 -5.23 26.80 -1.00
N THR A 234 -5.83 27.68 -1.82
CA THR A 234 -6.88 28.58 -1.36
C THR A 234 -8.18 27.84 -1.08
N ALA A 235 -8.61 26.98 -2.01
CA ALA A 235 -9.80 26.16 -1.83
C ALA A 235 -9.59 25.15 -0.67
N ALA A 236 -8.41 24.52 -0.61
CA ALA A 236 -8.06 23.61 0.46
C ALA A 236 -8.08 24.30 1.83
N GLY A 237 -7.46 25.47 1.96
CA GLY A 237 -7.41 26.24 3.21
C GLY A 237 -8.80 26.62 3.75
N LYS A 238 -9.72 27.02 2.87
CA LYS A 238 -11.12 27.29 3.23
C LYS A 238 -11.84 26.06 3.78
N LEU A 239 -11.59 24.90 3.17
CA LEU A 239 -12.17 23.63 3.64
C LEU A 239 -11.60 23.20 4.99
N TYR A 240 -10.27 23.29 5.17
CA TYR A 240 -9.66 23.00 6.48
C TYR A 240 -10.15 23.95 7.58
N ASN A 241 -10.34 25.23 7.28
CA ASN A 241 -10.96 26.15 8.25
C ASN A 241 -12.35 25.69 8.67
N ARG A 242 -13.19 25.30 7.70
CA ARG A 242 -14.52 24.77 8.00
C ARG A 242 -14.44 23.49 8.86
N LEU A 243 -13.49 22.62 8.60
CA LEU A 243 -13.25 21.42 9.42
C LEU A 243 -12.89 21.78 10.87
N LEU A 244 -12.04 22.79 11.06
CA LEU A 244 -11.67 23.30 12.39
C LEU A 244 -12.88 23.94 13.11
N GLU A 245 -13.72 24.70 12.40
CA GLU A 245 -14.98 25.26 12.92
C GLU A 245 -15.98 24.15 13.31
N GLN A 246 -15.96 23.01 12.65
CA GLN A 246 -16.73 21.81 12.99
C GLN A 246 -16.13 20.99 14.15
N GLY A 247 -14.99 21.42 14.72
CA GLY A 247 -14.34 20.76 15.85
C GLY A 247 -13.29 19.70 15.45
N ASP A 248 -12.97 19.56 14.16
CA ASP A 248 -11.90 18.62 13.72
C ASP A 248 -10.52 19.23 13.94
N SER A 249 -10.08 19.26 15.19
CA SER A 249 -8.77 19.79 15.62
C SER A 249 -7.67 18.73 15.64
N THR A 250 -7.70 17.76 14.72
CA THR A 250 -6.65 16.73 14.64
C THR A 250 -5.33 17.33 14.14
N PHE A 251 -4.21 16.67 14.49
CA PHE A 251 -2.88 17.06 13.99
C PHE A 251 -2.88 17.23 12.45
N LYS A 252 -3.47 16.28 11.74
CA LYS A 252 -3.51 16.30 10.27
C LYS A 252 -4.24 17.54 9.75
N THR A 253 -5.39 17.88 10.32
CA THR A 253 -6.20 19.03 9.91
C THR A 253 -5.47 20.35 10.17
N LEU A 254 -4.90 20.52 11.38
CA LEU A 254 -4.10 21.69 11.75
C LEU A 254 -2.86 21.85 10.87
N TYR A 255 -2.10 20.78 10.69
CA TYR A 255 -0.88 20.78 9.88
C TYR A 255 -1.16 21.14 8.41
N SER A 256 -2.20 20.52 7.81
CA SER A 256 -2.58 20.77 6.43
C SER A 256 -3.16 22.18 6.24
N ALA A 257 -3.95 22.68 7.20
CA ALA A 257 -4.40 24.09 7.20
C ALA A 257 -3.20 25.04 7.20
N GLY A 258 -2.27 24.85 8.13
CA GLY A 258 -1.04 25.66 8.22
C GLY A 258 -0.19 25.61 6.96
N LEU A 259 -0.08 24.43 6.33
CA LEU A 259 0.58 24.28 5.03
C LEU A 259 -0.10 25.11 3.94
N CYS A 260 -1.43 25.05 3.83
CA CYS A 260 -2.18 25.79 2.85
C CYS A 260 -1.98 27.30 3.03
N TYR A 261 -2.14 27.80 4.26
CA TYR A 261 -1.97 29.22 4.57
C TYR A 261 -0.53 29.72 4.35
N SER A 262 0.48 28.90 4.64
CA SER A 262 1.88 29.21 4.30
C SER A 262 2.08 29.36 2.79
N LYS A 263 1.46 28.49 1.98
CA LYS A 263 1.56 28.53 0.51
C LYS A 263 0.89 29.76 -0.12
N ILE A 264 -0.24 30.20 0.43
CA ILE A 264 -0.93 31.43 -0.04
C ILE A 264 -0.43 32.70 0.64
N LYS A 265 0.64 32.60 1.46
CA LYS A 265 1.28 33.74 2.17
C LYS A 265 0.39 34.41 3.23
N ASP A 266 -0.62 33.72 3.74
CA ASP A 266 -1.34 34.14 4.96
C ASP A 266 -0.56 33.60 6.18
N LEU A 267 0.51 34.33 6.50
CA LEU A 267 1.53 33.86 7.45
C LEU A 267 1.03 33.81 8.90
N GLU A 268 0.07 34.67 9.27
CA GLU A 268 -0.48 34.67 10.64
C GLU A 268 -1.36 33.44 10.88
N ARG A 269 -2.22 33.06 9.92
CA ARG A 269 -2.97 31.80 10.02
C ARG A 269 -2.06 30.59 9.93
N ALA A 270 -1.04 30.64 9.05
CA ALA A 270 -0.05 29.56 8.96
C ALA A 270 0.65 29.34 10.30
N TYR A 271 1.10 30.42 10.97
CA TYR A 271 1.72 30.35 12.29
C TYR A 271 0.77 29.71 13.31
N THR A 272 -0.46 30.22 13.40
CA THR A 272 -1.46 29.75 14.36
C THR A 272 -1.70 28.24 14.21
N HIS A 273 -1.92 27.76 13.00
CA HIS A 273 -2.24 26.35 12.78
C HIS A 273 -1.01 25.44 12.90
N LEU A 274 0.17 25.87 12.42
CA LEU A 274 1.40 25.06 12.55
C LEU A 274 1.89 24.98 13.99
N SER A 275 1.78 26.07 14.77
CA SER A 275 2.14 26.03 16.20
C SER A 275 1.19 25.12 16.99
N ALA A 276 -0.11 25.18 16.72
CA ALA A 276 -1.07 24.24 17.33
C ALA A 276 -0.79 22.78 16.94
N ALA A 277 -0.48 22.52 15.67
CA ALA A 277 -0.10 21.17 15.20
C ALA A 277 1.18 20.67 15.89
N LEU A 278 2.21 21.51 15.98
CA LEU A 278 3.47 21.16 16.63
C LEU A 278 3.27 20.87 18.12
N THR A 279 2.48 21.68 18.83
CA THR A 279 2.10 21.47 20.21
C THR A 279 1.36 20.13 20.39
N LEU A 280 0.38 19.84 19.52
CA LEU A 280 -0.39 18.61 19.59
C LEU A 280 0.48 17.36 19.35
N SER A 281 1.55 17.49 18.57
CA SER A 281 2.55 16.43 18.37
C SER A 281 3.58 16.35 19.51
N GLN A 282 3.41 17.09 20.59
CA GLN A 282 4.37 17.20 21.70
C GLN A 282 5.78 17.58 21.20
N MET A 283 5.86 18.47 20.23
CA MET A 283 7.12 18.92 19.60
C MET A 283 7.92 17.81 18.89
N GLN A 284 7.30 16.67 18.57
CA GLN A 284 7.99 15.52 17.98
C GLN A 284 7.82 15.38 16.45
N HIS A 285 7.22 16.37 15.77
CA HIS A 285 7.02 16.29 14.33
C HIS A 285 7.95 17.23 13.57
N ALA A 286 9.04 16.69 13.02
CA ALA A 286 10.07 17.44 12.30
C ALA A 286 9.53 18.33 11.17
N GLY A 287 8.56 17.82 10.37
CA GLY A 287 7.94 18.59 9.28
C GLY A 287 7.14 19.80 9.76
N ALA A 288 6.46 19.70 10.90
CA ALA A 288 5.73 20.83 11.49
C ALA A 288 6.72 21.88 12.05
N ALA A 289 7.73 21.43 12.76
CA ALA A 289 8.79 22.31 13.28
C ALA A 289 9.52 23.07 12.14
N TRP A 290 9.88 22.37 11.07
CA TRP A 290 10.52 22.99 9.91
C TRP A 290 9.64 24.07 9.28
N ARG A 291 8.36 23.74 8.98
CA ARG A 291 7.45 24.69 8.33
C ARG A 291 7.13 25.88 9.22
N LEU A 292 6.93 25.65 10.51
CA LEU A 292 6.72 26.71 11.48
C LEU A 292 7.97 27.62 11.56
N GLY A 293 9.17 27.05 11.59
CA GLY A 293 10.42 27.79 11.57
C GLY A 293 10.52 28.71 10.35
N VAL A 294 10.19 28.21 9.15
CA VAL A 294 10.16 29.01 7.91
C VAL A 294 9.14 30.17 8.02
N VAL A 295 7.92 29.88 8.50
CA VAL A 295 6.90 30.92 8.71
C VAL A 295 7.35 31.98 9.71
N CYS A 296 8.03 31.59 10.80
CA CYS A 296 8.60 32.52 11.76
C CYS A 296 9.67 33.43 11.12
N ILE A 297 10.54 32.89 10.28
CA ILE A 297 11.54 33.68 9.54
C ILE A 297 10.83 34.68 8.61
N ASP A 298 9.84 34.22 7.84
CA ASP A 298 9.05 35.07 6.92
C ASP A 298 8.31 36.22 7.67
N THR A 299 7.92 35.97 8.94
CA THR A 299 7.24 36.97 9.81
C THR A 299 8.21 37.78 10.70
N LYS A 300 9.52 37.69 10.47
CA LYS A 300 10.59 38.36 11.21
C LYS A 300 10.72 37.94 12.69
N ARG A 301 10.16 36.80 13.07
CA ARG A 301 10.34 36.17 14.39
C ARG A 301 11.61 35.30 14.36
N TYR A 302 12.75 35.91 14.13
CA TYR A 302 13.99 35.23 13.77
C TYR A 302 14.49 34.23 14.82
N GLU A 303 14.50 34.63 16.10
CA GLU A 303 14.98 33.77 17.19
C GLU A 303 14.10 32.50 17.34
N GLU A 304 12.80 32.72 17.33
CA GLU A 304 11.82 31.64 17.41
C GLU A 304 11.92 30.71 16.17
N GLY A 305 12.05 31.28 14.99
CA GLY A 305 12.19 30.54 13.75
C GLY A 305 13.46 29.67 13.73
N LEU A 306 14.60 30.21 14.17
CA LEU A 306 15.84 29.47 14.29
C LEU A 306 15.75 28.34 15.32
N ALA A 307 15.04 28.55 16.43
CA ALA A 307 14.80 27.50 17.42
C ALA A 307 13.99 26.33 16.82
N TYR A 308 12.90 26.61 16.08
CA TYR A 308 12.11 25.55 15.40
C TYR A 308 12.88 24.87 14.29
N LEU A 309 13.73 25.58 13.54
CA LEU A 309 14.59 24.97 12.52
C LEU A 309 15.66 24.06 13.18
N SER A 310 16.20 24.46 14.32
CA SER A 310 17.13 23.63 15.10
C SER A 310 16.45 22.36 15.61
N LEU A 311 15.23 22.49 16.17
CA LEU A 311 14.42 21.36 16.58
C LEU A 311 14.14 20.40 15.41
N ALA A 312 13.75 20.91 14.25
CA ALA A 312 13.51 20.09 13.07
C ALA A 312 14.76 19.31 12.65
N LYS A 313 15.92 19.97 12.68
CA LYS A 313 17.20 19.34 12.35
C LYS A 313 17.56 18.25 13.35
N GLU A 314 17.29 18.46 14.63
CA GLU A 314 17.52 17.46 15.67
C GLU A 314 16.60 16.24 15.52
N LEU A 315 15.31 16.47 15.27
CA LEU A 315 14.33 15.41 15.04
C LEU A 315 14.60 14.61 13.76
N LEU A 316 15.27 15.21 12.77
CA LEU A 316 15.67 14.54 11.52
C LEU A 316 17.02 13.83 11.63
N ARG A 317 17.76 14.00 12.74
CA ARG A 317 19.02 13.27 12.93
C ARG A 317 18.72 11.78 13.02
N PRO A 318 19.48 10.93 12.31
CA PRO A 318 19.39 9.49 12.49
C PRO A 318 19.69 9.14 13.95
N ASP A 319 19.02 8.12 14.47
CA ASP A 319 19.35 7.55 15.77
C ASP A 319 20.80 7.09 15.76
N THR A 320 21.67 7.81 16.51
CA THR A 320 23.10 7.55 16.53
C THR A 320 23.43 6.15 17.03
N THR A 321 22.59 5.54 17.86
CA THR A 321 22.76 4.18 18.35
C THR A 321 22.57 3.18 17.23
N VAL A 322 21.52 3.36 16.44
CA VAL A 322 21.21 2.51 15.28
C VAL A 322 22.28 2.70 14.20
N MET A 323 22.68 3.96 13.92
CA MET A 323 23.72 4.24 12.93
C MET A 323 25.08 3.65 13.30
N LYS A 324 25.46 3.66 14.58
CA LYS A 324 26.66 2.95 15.08
C LYS A 324 26.62 1.46 14.74
N ALA A 325 25.50 0.80 14.98
CA ALA A 325 25.35 -0.62 14.70
C ALA A 325 25.40 -0.91 13.19
N ILE A 326 24.69 -0.13 12.38
CA ILE A 326 24.64 -0.30 10.92
C ILE A 326 26.04 -0.12 10.32
N THR A 327 26.69 1.00 10.57
CA THR A 327 27.98 1.33 9.95
C THR A 327 29.11 0.40 10.39
N LEU A 328 29.04 -0.14 11.61
CA LEU A 328 29.98 -1.19 12.05
C LEU A 328 29.79 -2.48 11.25
N SER A 329 28.54 -2.95 11.16
CA SER A 329 28.19 -4.19 10.43
C SER A 329 28.45 -4.06 8.93
N GLU A 330 28.19 -2.89 8.33
CA GLU A 330 28.53 -2.63 6.92
C GLU A 330 30.04 -2.75 6.69
N GLY A 331 30.86 -2.14 7.56
CA GLY A 331 32.31 -2.22 7.46
C GLY A 331 32.81 -3.67 7.56
N GLU A 332 32.28 -4.46 8.49
CA GLU A 332 32.60 -5.88 8.64
C GLU A 332 32.15 -6.70 7.41
N GLY A 333 30.95 -6.47 6.93
CA GLY A 333 30.39 -7.14 5.75
C GLY A 333 31.22 -6.87 4.48
N TYR A 334 31.55 -5.61 4.23
CA TYR A 334 32.41 -5.23 3.11
C TYR A 334 33.82 -5.83 3.23
N TYR A 335 34.39 -5.87 4.43
CA TYR A 335 35.69 -6.48 4.63
C TYR A 335 35.71 -7.98 4.35
N LEU A 336 34.69 -8.72 4.82
CA LEU A 336 34.54 -10.15 4.61
C LEU A 336 34.29 -10.51 3.13
N THR A 337 33.72 -9.59 2.37
CA THR A 337 33.49 -9.74 0.92
C THR A 337 34.60 -9.16 0.06
N GLU A 338 35.76 -8.81 0.66
CA GLU A 338 36.95 -8.24 0.02
C GLU A 338 36.72 -6.86 -0.66
N HIS A 339 35.62 -6.17 -0.32
CA HIS A 339 35.35 -4.79 -0.76
C HIS A 339 36.02 -3.78 0.22
N TYR A 340 37.33 -3.79 0.23
CA TYR A 340 38.15 -3.09 1.26
C TYR A 340 37.97 -1.58 1.26
N GLN A 341 37.73 -0.92 0.13
CA GLN A 341 37.53 0.52 0.07
C GLN A 341 36.20 0.93 0.68
N GLU A 342 35.16 0.15 0.42
CA GLU A 342 33.83 0.31 0.99
C GLU A 342 33.89 0.04 2.51
N ALA A 343 34.61 -0.99 2.95
CA ALA A 343 34.82 -1.26 4.37
C ALA A 343 35.51 -0.08 5.10
N ILE A 344 36.56 0.46 4.52
CA ILE A 344 37.27 1.64 5.06
C ILE A 344 36.29 2.85 5.14
N THR A 345 35.44 3.03 4.13
CA THR A 345 34.50 4.14 4.10
C THR A 345 33.45 3.98 5.21
N ALA A 346 32.84 2.79 5.35
CA ALA A 346 31.85 2.48 6.37
C ALA A 346 32.43 2.60 7.80
N TRP A 347 33.66 2.11 8.04
CA TRP A 347 34.30 2.23 9.33
C TRP A 347 34.70 3.68 9.67
N LYS A 348 35.06 4.52 8.70
CA LYS A 348 35.25 5.96 8.92
C LYS A 348 33.93 6.65 9.29
N GLU A 349 32.83 6.28 8.63
CA GLU A 349 31.53 6.77 8.99
C GLU A 349 31.14 6.30 10.40
N HIS A 350 31.42 5.02 10.76
CA HIS A 350 31.22 4.54 12.12
C HIS A 350 31.95 5.42 13.16
N LEU A 351 33.18 5.82 12.90
CA LEU A 351 33.91 6.70 13.81
C LEU A 351 33.31 8.10 13.94
N ALA A 352 32.56 8.59 12.94
CA ALA A 352 31.80 9.82 13.07
C ALA A 352 30.68 9.71 14.12
N TYR A 353 30.06 8.54 14.25
CA TYR A 353 29.06 8.25 15.27
C TYR A 353 29.64 7.70 16.58
N ASN A 354 30.80 7.04 16.54
CA ASN A 354 31.45 6.42 17.69
C ASN A 354 32.98 6.71 17.69
N PRO A 355 33.39 7.95 18.06
CA PRO A 355 34.80 8.36 17.99
C PRO A 355 35.74 7.57 18.92
N THR A 356 35.22 6.81 19.85
CA THR A 356 35.96 6.02 20.82
C THR A 356 35.99 4.53 20.55
N SER A 357 35.57 4.09 19.36
CA SER A 357 35.52 2.67 18.99
C SER A 357 36.92 2.08 18.79
N ILE A 358 37.47 1.45 19.83
CA ILE A 358 38.81 0.83 19.82
C ILE A 358 38.93 -0.18 18.67
N ALA A 359 37.97 -1.11 18.53
CA ALA A 359 38.00 -2.12 17.50
C ALA A 359 38.03 -1.54 16.08
N THR A 360 37.27 -0.46 15.84
CA THR A 360 37.22 0.18 14.51
C THR A 360 38.52 0.83 14.13
N TYR A 361 39.25 1.45 15.07
CA TYR A 361 40.58 1.97 14.80
C TYR A 361 41.56 0.86 14.41
N TYR A 362 41.50 -0.30 15.09
CA TYR A 362 42.31 -1.46 14.75
C TYR A 362 41.99 -2.04 13.39
N ASN A 363 40.70 -2.18 13.08
CA ASN A 363 40.22 -2.69 11.78
C ASN A 363 40.66 -1.76 10.63
N LEU A 364 40.54 -0.45 10.80
CA LEU A 364 41.02 0.51 9.83
C LEU A 364 42.52 0.42 9.63
N ALA A 365 43.29 0.31 10.71
CA ALA A 365 44.74 0.17 10.63
C ALA A 365 45.14 -1.09 9.82
N ASN A 366 44.50 -2.22 10.09
CA ASN A 366 44.73 -3.46 9.35
C ASN A 366 44.31 -3.33 7.86
N ALA A 367 43.15 -2.76 7.57
CA ALA A 367 42.70 -2.56 6.21
C ALA A 367 43.62 -1.67 5.40
N TYR A 368 44.15 -0.60 6.01
CA TYR A 368 45.12 0.25 5.35
C TYR A 368 46.49 -0.44 5.18
N LEU A 369 46.94 -1.25 6.15
CA LEU A 369 48.21 -1.94 6.06
C LEU A 369 48.18 -3.07 5.03
N TYR A 370 47.20 -3.95 5.12
CA TYR A 370 47.20 -5.21 4.37
C TYR A 370 46.47 -5.13 3.05
N CYS A 371 45.39 -4.32 2.97
CA CYS A 371 44.54 -4.27 1.79
C CYS A 371 44.85 -3.06 0.90
N SER A 372 44.92 -1.87 1.46
CA SER A 372 45.20 -0.65 0.67
C SER A 372 46.68 -0.32 0.55
N GLN A 373 47.52 -0.99 1.32
CA GLN A 373 49.00 -0.77 1.38
C GLN A 373 49.38 0.72 1.59
N ASP A 374 48.56 1.45 2.36
CA ASP A 374 48.82 2.84 2.75
C ASP A 374 49.44 2.87 4.16
N GLY A 375 50.79 2.77 4.20
CA GLY A 375 51.51 2.71 5.47
C GLY A 375 51.36 3.95 6.34
N ARG A 376 51.11 5.13 5.74
CA ARG A 376 50.92 6.37 6.49
C ARG A 376 49.59 6.35 7.25
N GLN A 377 48.52 6.00 6.58
CA GLN A 377 47.20 5.88 7.21
C GLN A 377 47.18 4.73 8.22
N ALA A 378 47.75 3.59 7.87
CA ALA A 378 47.82 2.44 8.78
C ALA A 378 48.53 2.81 10.10
N LYS A 379 49.69 3.50 10.03
CA LYS A 379 50.42 3.98 11.20
C LYS A 379 49.56 4.90 12.06
N GLU A 380 48.91 5.88 11.47
CA GLU A 380 48.07 6.85 12.18
C GLU A 380 46.94 6.15 12.93
N TYR A 381 46.27 5.19 12.29
CA TYR A 381 45.15 4.46 12.92
C TYR A 381 45.65 3.51 14.02
N TYR A 382 46.82 2.85 13.90
CA TYR A 382 47.41 2.08 15.00
C TYR A 382 47.79 2.95 16.20
N GLU A 383 48.35 4.14 15.97
CA GLU A 383 48.66 5.08 17.05
C GLU A 383 47.38 5.53 17.79
N ARG A 384 46.29 5.82 17.05
CA ARG A 384 44.99 6.17 17.64
C ARG A 384 44.38 4.99 18.40
N PHE A 385 44.46 3.78 17.85
CA PHE A 385 44.08 2.56 18.53
C PHE A 385 44.75 2.41 19.88
N LEU A 386 46.09 2.47 19.91
CA LEU A 386 46.87 2.32 21.16
C LEU A 386 46.55 3.44 22.16
N ALA A 387 46.33 4.65 21.68
CA ALA A 387 45.98 5.78 22.55
C ALA A 387 44.63 5.59 23.29
N LEU A 388 43.70 4.86 22.68
CA LEU A 388 42.42 4.51 23.30
C LEU A 388 42.52 3.21 24.11
N ALA A 389 43.08 2.14 23.53
CA ALA A 389 43.16 0.83 24.15
C ALA A 389 43.91 0.79 25.47
N ARG A 390 44.98 1.62 25.61
CA ARG A 390 45.75 1.73 26.84
C ARG A 390 45.03 2.49 27.98
N LYS A 391 43.89 3.11 27.71
CA LYS A 391 43.07 3.75 28.76
C LYS A 391 42.13 2.75 29.43
N GLU A 392 41.96 1.55 28.88
CA GLU A 392 41.13 0.50 29.46
C GLU A 392 41.84 -0.06 30.72
N GLU A 393 41.21 0.08 31.88
CA GLU A 393 41.78 -0.36 33.16
C GLU A 393 41.86 -1.90 33.27
N LYS A 394 41.00 -2.62 32.57
CA LYS A 394 40.94 -4.07 32.55
C LYS A 394 40.75 -4.58 31.12
N PRO A 395 41.79 -4.58 30.30
CA PRO A 395 41.71 -5.05 28.94
C PRO A 395 41.39 -6.57 28.93
N THR A 396 40.58 -7.00 27.96
CA THR A 396 40.39 -8.42 27.69
C THR A 396 41.67 -9.03 27.16
N GLU A 397 41.77 -10.36 27.21
CA GLU A 397 42.89 -11.10 26.63
C GLU A 397 43.09 -10.77 25.15
N GLU A 398 41.99 -10.75 24.38
CA GLU A 398 41.97 -10.37 22.97
C GLU A 398 42.49 -8.92 22.74
N LEU A 399 42.03 -7.98 23.54
CA LEU A 399 42.51 -6.59 23.43
C LEU A 399 43.98 -6.49 23.77
N SER A 400 44.48 -7.25 24.72
CA SER A 400 45.90 -7.29 25.09
C SER A 400 46.75 -7.83 23.92
N GLU A 401 46.33 -8.88 23.26
CA GLU A 401 46.98 -9.42 22.06
C GLU A 401 46.99 -8.39 20.91
N MET A 402 45.88 -7.66 20.70
CA MET A 402 45.77 -6.61 19.69
C MET A 402 46.77 -5.47 19.99
N ILE A 403 46.92 -5.10 21.27
CA ILE A 403 47.89 -4.06 21.71
C ILE A 403 49.30 -4.52 21.42
N GLU A 404 49.69 -5.73 21.81
CA GLU A 404 51.05 -6.26 21.56
C GLU A 404 51.35 -6.32 20.05
N LYS A 405 50.41 -6.79 19.26
CA LYS A 405 50.55 -6.84 17.79
C LYS A 405 50.72 -5.46 17.17
N ALA A 406 49.89 -4.49 17.59
CA ALA A 406 49.98 -3.10 17.10
C ALA A 406 51.35 -2.44 17.51
N ASP A 407 51.80 -2.66 18.75
CA ASP A 407 53.11 -2.18 19.22
C ASP A 407 54.27 -2.79 18.43
N SER A 408 54.21 -4.09 18.17
CA SER A 408 55.24 -4.78 17.36
C SER A 408 55.25 -4.25 15.92
N LEU A 409 54.08 -4.07 15.31
CA LEU A 409 53.99 -3.50 13.96
C LEU A 409 54.54 -2.06 13.91
N LEU A 410 54.21 -1.21 14.87
CA LEU A 410 54.72 0.16 14.91
C LEU A 410 56.24 0.24 15.06
N ARG A 411 56.87 -0.71 15.79
CA ARG A 411 58.35 -0.75 16.00
C ARG A 411 59.08 -1.35 14.81
N HIS A 412 58.54 -2.36 14.15
CA HIS A 412 59.31 -3.16 13.20
C HIS A 412 58.91 -2.93 11.72
N THR A 413 57.80 -2.23 11.43
CA THR A 413 57.39 -1.95 10.07
C THR A 413 58.06 -0.73 9.51
N ASN A 414 58.69 -0.86 8.33
CA ASN A 414 59.21 0.28 7.60
C ASN A 414 58.08 0.99 6.84
N TRP A 415 57.38 1.91 7.52
CA TRP A 415 56.25 2.65 7.05
C TRP A 415 56.48 3.41 5.74
N GLY A 416 57.71 3.84 5.46
CA GLY A 416 58.07 4.52 4.23
C GLY A 416 58.17 3.62 3.01
N LYS A 417 58.24 2.27 3.21
CA LYS A 417 58.28 1.29 2.13
C LYS A 417 56.92 0.66 1.82
N VAL A 418 55.96 0.84 2.69
CA VAL A 418 54.54 0.41 2.40
C VAL A 418 54.02 1.37 1.36
N LYS A 419 53.98 0.89 0.09
CA LYS A 419 53.55 1.72 -1.05
C LYS A 419 52.04 1.87 -1.04
N SER A 420 51.57 3.11 -1.18
CA SER A 420 50.20 3.41 -1.58
C SER A 420 50.01 2.93 -3.03
N GLN A 421 49.12 1.98 -3.27
CA GLN A 421 48.64 1.69 -4.63
C GLN A 421 47.70 2.82 -5.08
N ARG A 422 48.25 3.99 -5.35
CA ARG A 422 47.59 5.02 -6.12
C ARG A 422 48.19 5.07 -7.51
N ASN A 423 47.34 4.85 -8.50
CA ASN A 423 47.48 5.11 -9.92
C ASN A 423 48.37 4.15 -10.74
N ASN A 424 47.72 3.10 -11.29
CA ASN A 424 47.98 2.75 -12.68
C ASN A 424 46.72 2.05 -13.24
N ASN A 425 45.66 2.79 -13.52
CA ASN A 425 44.61 2.42 -14.47
C ASN A 425 43.87 3.68 -14.94
N TYR A 426 44.61 4.61 -15.52
CA TYR A 426 44.10 5.58 -16.49
C TYR A 426 45.19 5.80 -17.51
N ASN A 427 45.34 4.84 -18.42
CA ASN A 427 45.94 4.96 -19.74
C ASN A 427 46.06 3.55 -20.33
N GLU A 428 44.96 3.07 -20.95
CA GLU A 428 44.92 2.32 -22.17
C GLU A 428 43.47 2.34 -22.70
#